data_06ea3daf07419df0dc88fb310e559010
#
_entry.id   06ea3daf07419df0dc88fb310e559010
#
_cell.length_a   1.000
_cell.length_b   1.000
_cell.length_c   1.000
_cell.angle_alpha   90.00
_cell.angle_beta   90.00
_cell.angle_gamma   90.00
#
_symmetry.space_group_name_H-M   'P 1'
#
loop_
_entity.id
_entity.type
_entity.pdbx_description
1 polymer ?
#
loop_
_entity_poly.entity_id
_entity_poly.type
_entity_poly.pdbx_seq_one_letter_code
_entity_poly.pdbx_strand_id
1 'polypeptide(L)'
;MPHKQHTAMNILTLFVIIPALMLLGLWAARSVNQVRGVMVTGASCLVALSAWLTIYFIGERAAGNDAEMLLQSSVAWFPSLNINYAVGVDGISVVMLLLSSIIVFTGTFASWKLKPLTKEFFLWFTLLSTGVYGFFITIDLFSMFMFYEVALIPMYLLIGYWGSGKKEYAAMKLTLMLMGGSALIILGLVGIYFFNGATTMNILEIAHENNIPANVQNILFPFVFIGFGVLGALFPFHTWSPIGHGCAPTSVSMLHAGVLMKLGGYGCFRIAMYLLPQAANDLAWIFLILTTISVVYGAFSACVQ
;
A
#
# COMPACT_ATOMS: atom_id res chain seq x y z
N MET A 1 7.28 7.97 -30.62
CA MET A 1 8.69 8.22 -30.29
C MET A 1 9.11 7.18 -29.30
N PRO A 2 10.19 6.40 -29.47
CA PRO A 2 10.56 5.35 -28.55
C PRO A 2 10.99 6.00 -27.21
N HIS A 3 10.31 5.63 -26.13
CA HIS A 3 10.69 6.01 -24.77
C HIS A 3 12.13 5.55 -24.53
N LYS A 4 13.02 6.51 -24.29
CA LYS A 4 14.35 6.21 -23.80
C LYS A 4 14.22 5.46 -22.47
N GLN A 5 14.50 4.16 -22.47
CA GLN A 5 14.77 3.40 -21.26
C GLN A 5 15.96 4.05 -20.56
N HIS A 6 15.68 4.92 -19.59
CA HIS A 6 16.71 5.40 -18.69
C HIS A 6 17.00 4.31 -17.67
N THR A 7 18.05 3.57 -17.88
CA THR A 7 18.69 2.63 -16.96
C THR A 7 19.33 3.31 -15.74
N ALA A 8 19.03 4.57 -15.48
CA ALA A 8 19.43 5.26 -14.26
C ALA A 8 18.47 4.86 -13.13
N MET A 9 19.01 4.46 -11.99
CA MET A 9 18.26 4.18 -10.78
C MET A 9 17.29 5.34 -10.50
N ASN A 10 15.98 5.08 -10.64
CA ASN A 10 14.97 6.12 -10.43
C ASN A 10 14.97 6.51 -8.95
N ILE A 11 14.87 7.79 -8.67
CA ILE A 11 14.84 8.31 -7.28
C ILE A 11 13.70 7.67 -6.44
N LEU A 12 12.61 7.27 -7.08
CA LEU A 12 11.50 6.56 -6.41
C LEU A 12 11.93 5.22 -5.81
N THR A 13 12.91 4.54 -6.43
CA THR A 13 13.44 3.27 -5.91
C THR A 13 14.12 3.44 -4.55
N LEU A 14 14.54 4.66 -4.20
CA LEU A 14 15.10 4.96 -2.88
C LEU A 14 14.08 4.72 -1.74
N PHE A 15 12.78 4.84 -2.00
CA PHE A 15 11.74 4.49 -1.03
C PHE A 15 11.70 3.00 -0.66
N VAL A 16 12.30 2.15 -1.48
CA VAL A 16 12.47 0.71 -1.19
C VAL A 16 13.90 0.43 -0.72
N ILE A 17 14.90 1.08 -1.32
CA ILE A 17 16.31 0.86 -0.97
C ILE A 17 16.63 1.33 0.45
N ILE A 18 16.17 2.52 0.86
CA ILE A 18 16.44 3.05 2.21
C ILE A 18 15.91 2.09 3.29
N PRO A 19 14.63 1.65 3.27
CA PRO A 19 14.16 0.66 4.23
C PRO A 19 14.91 -0.68 4.13
N ALA A 20 15.31 -1.14 2.94
CA ALA A 20 16.13 -2.33 2.80
C ALA A 20 17.50 -2.18 3.49
N LEU A 21 18.15 -1.03 3.35
CA LEU A 21 19.38 -0.71 4.08
C LEU A 21 19.15 -0.59 5.59
N MET A 22 17.99 -0.05 6.01
CA MET A 22 17.59 -0.04 7.43
C MET A 22 17.46 -1.47 7.96
N LEU A 23 16.85 -2.39 7.22
CA LEU A 23 16.74 -3.81 7.61
C LEU A 23 18.12 -4.45 7.79
N LEU A 24 19.06 -4.22 6.86
CA LEU A 24 20.43 -4.69 6.97
C LEU A 24 21.15 -4.07 8.18
N GLY A 25 21.00 -2.76 8.40
CA GLY A 25 21.55 -2.06 9.55
C GLY A 25 20.97 -2.57 10.88
N LEU A 26 19.68 -2.81 10.95
CA LEU A 26 19.01 -3.41 12.11
C LEU A 26 19.49 -4.83 12.36
N TRP A 27 19.67 -5.63 11.31
CA TRP A 27 20.19 -6.99 11.44
C TRP A 27 21.60 -7.01 12.03
N ALA A 28 22.46 -6.09 11.59
CA ALA A 28 23.83 -5.93 12.08
C ALA A 28 23.92 -5.30 13.49
N ALA A 29 22.89 -4.56 13.92
CA ALA A 29 22.90 -3.86 15.20
C ALA A 29 22.96 -4.82 16.40
N ARG A 30 23.87 -4.53 17.35
CA ARG A 30 24.09 -5.35 18.57
C ARG A 30 23.58 -4.70 19.84
N SER A 31 23.27 -3.40 19.81
CA SER A 31 22.77 -2.66 20.96
C SER A 31 21.51 -1.89 20.63
N VAL A 32 20.66 -1.64 21.63
CA VAL A 32 19.41 -0.87 21.48
C VAL A 32 19.67 0.54 20.96
N ASN A 33 20.79 1.14 21.34
CA ASN A 33 21.15 2.48 20.85
C ASN A 33 21.49 2.47 19.34
N GLN A 34 22.14 1.43 18.85
CA GLN A 34 22.40 1.25 17.41
C GLN A 34 21.07 1.05 16.65
N VAL A 35 20.16 0.21 17.17
CA VAL A 35 18.82 0.00 16.60
C VAL A 35 18.08 1.33 16.47
N ARG A 36 18.06 2.12 17.55
CA ARG A 36 17.43 3.46 17.54
C ARG A 36 18.11 4.42 16.56
N GLY A 37 19.45 4.40 16.51
CA GLY A 37 20.21 5.21 15.55
C GLY A 37 19.85 4.90 14.12
N VAL A 38 19.82 3.63 13.72
CA VAL A 38 19.42 3.18 12.37
C VAL A 38 17.99 3.64 12.05
N MET A 39 17.06 3.46 13.00
CA MET A 39 15.66 3.85 12.78
C MET A 39 15.49 5.34 12.60
N VAL A 40 16.10 6.16 13.46
CA VAL A 40 15.98 7.63 13.37
C VAL A 40 16.62 8.14 12.08
N THR A 41 17.83 7.70 11.76
CA THR A 41 18.52 8.16 10.53
C THR A 41 17.77 7.75 9.27
N GLY A 42 17.35 6.49 9.17
CA GLY A 42 16.61 6.01 8.01
C GLY A 42 15.23 6.68 7.86
N ALA A 43 14.47 6.80 8.95
CA ALA A 43 13.17 7.48 8.92
C ALA A 43 13.31 8.98 8.59
N SER A 44 14.36 9.66 9.09
CA SER A 44 14.63 11.06 8.73
C SER A 44 14.98 11.21 7.24
N CYS A 45 15.77 10.29 6.68
CA CYS A 45 16.07 10.26 5.25
C CYS A 45 14.79 10.07 4.41
N LEU A 46 13.87 9.20 4.84
CA LEU A 46 12.60 8.99 4.15
C LEU A 46 11.69 10.23 4.20
N VAL A 47 11.64 10.92 5.34
CA VAL A 47 10.90 12.20 5.47
C VAL A 47 11.52 13.26 4.55
N ALA A 48 12.83 13.40 4.55
CA ALA A 48 13.52 14.36 3.67
C ALA A 48 13.27 14.04 2.18
N LEU A 49 13.35 12.77 1.81
CA LEU A 49 13.09 12.32 0.43
C LEU A 49 11.63 12.58 0.02
N SER A 50 10.66 12.29 0.88
CA SER A 50 9.24 12.51 0.59
C SER A 50 8.89 14.00 0.54
N ALA A 51 9.48 14.84 1.39
CA ALA A 51 9.34 16.29 1.33
C ALA A 51 9.93 16.85 0.03
N TRP A 52 11.12 16.40 -0.35
CA TRP A 52 11.74 16.77 -1.64
C TRP A 52 10.84 16.37 -2.81
N LEU A 53 10.32 15.13 -2.81
CA LEU A 53 9.42 14.64 -3.86
C LEU A 53 8.15 15.49 -3.97
N THR A 54 7.59 15.91 -2.82
CA THR A 54 6.40 16.74 -2.79
C THR A 54 6.67 18.13 -3.41
N ILE A 55 7.80 18.76 -3.05
CA ILE A 55 8.21 20.05 -3.61
C ILE A 55 8.45 19.94 -5.12
N TYR A 56 9.15 18.89 -5.54
CA TYR A 56 9.41 18.59 -6.95
C TYR A 56 8.10 18.42 -7.73
N PHE A 57 7.17 17.62 -7.21
CA PHE A 57 5.87 17.37 -7.82
C PHE A 57 5.05 18.65 -8.00
N ILE A 58 4.99 19.48 -6.97
CA ILE A 58 4.28 20.77 -7.03
C ILE A 58 4.95 21.70 -8.07
N GLY A 59 6.28 21.72 -8.10
CA GLY A 59 7.04 22.51 -9.07
C GLY A 59 6.75 22.10 -10.54
N GLU A 60 6.76 20.79 -10.83
CA GLU A 60 6.43 20.26 -12.16
C GLU A 60 4.99 20.62 -12.59
N ARG A 61 4.03 20.47 -11.66
CA ARG A 61 2.63 20.85 -11.93
C ARG A 61 2.46 22.35 -12.13
N ALA A 62 3.16 23.18 -11.38
CA ALA A 62 3.16 24.64 -11.54
C ALA A 62 3.83 25.08 -12.86
N ALA A 63 4.79 24.31 -13.37
CA ALA A 63 5.42 24.51 -14.67
C ALA A 63 4.53 24.08 -15.87
N GLY A 64 3.33 23.53 -15.62
CA GLY A 64 2.40 23.08 -16.65
C GLY A 64 2.66 21.66 -17.17
N ASN A 65 3.40 20.85 -16.44
CA ASN A 65 3.57 19.45 -16.79
C ASN A 65 2.35 18.63 -16.36
N ASP A 66 1.47 18.31 -17.33
CA ASP A 66 0.22 17.57 -17.12
C ASP A 66 0.36 16.06 -17.33
N ALA A 67 1.59 15.53 -17.36
CA ALA A 67 1.81 14.09 -17.48
C ALA A 67 1.07 13.33 -16.37
N GLU A 68 0.40 12.23 -16.73
CA GLU A 68 -0.43 11.43 -15.82
C GLU A 68 0.37 10.93 -14.61
N MET A 69 1.58 10.46 -14.88
CA MET A 69 2.55 10.04 -13.86
C MET A 69 3.89 10.74 -14.09
N LEU A 70 4.53 11.16 -13.01
CA LEU A 70 5.90 11.71 -13.03
C LEU A 70 6.91 10.64 -12.62
N LEU A 71 8.18 10.84 -13.03
CA LEU A 71 9.30 9.98 -12.67
C LEU A 71 9.09 8.52 -13.05
N GLN A 72 8.48 8.26 -14.21
CA GLN A 72 8.26 6.89 -14.68
C GLN A 72 9.56 6.21 -15.02
N SER A 73 9.69 4.96 -14.59
CA SER A 73 10.79 4.05 -14.95
C SER A 73 10.29 2.61 -14.89
N SER A 74 10.74 1.80 -15.83
CA SER A 74 10.37 0.39 -15.90
C SER A 74 11.62 -0.45 -16.16
N VAL A 75 11.78 -1.52 -15.38
CA VAL A 75 12.85 -2.51 -15.53
C VAL A 75 12.20 -3.89 -15.59
N ALA A 76 12.51 -4.66 -16.63
CA ALA A 76 11.99 -6.01 -16.78
C ALA A 76 12.46 -6.90 -15.62
N TRP A 77 11.52 -7.51 -14.90
CA TRP A 77 11.79 -8.44 -13.81
C TRP A 77 11.56 -9.89 -14.23
N PHE A 78 10.34 -10.22 -14.69
CA PHE A 78 9.97 -11.53 -15.23
C PHE A 78 9.39 -11.39 -16.64
N PRO A 79 10.25 -11.37 -17.68
CA PRO A 79 9.81 -11.15 -19.07
C PRO A 79 8.81 -12.20 -19.59
N SER A 80 8.89 -13.44 -19.09
CA SER A 80 7.98 -14.53 -19.50
C SER A 80 6.52 -14.32 -19.09
N LEU A 81 6.28 -13.50 -18.08
CA LEU A 81 4.94 -13.15 -17.57
C LEU A 81 4.62 -11.66 -17.76
N ASN A 82 5.44 -10.95 -18.53
CA ASN A 82 5.32 -9.49 -18.73
C ASN A 82 5.29 -8.68 -17.42
N ILE A 83 5.95 -9.20 -16.37
CA ILE A 83 6.05 -8.52 -15.07
C ILE A 83 7.28 -7.61 -15.09
N ASN A 84 7.04 -6.34 -14.83
CA ASN A 84 8.07 -5.32 -14.76
C ASN A 84 8.09 -4.67 -13.37
N TYR A 85 9.29 -4.33 -12.90
CA TYR A 85 9.39 -3.37 -11.81
C TYR A 85 9.22 -1.97 -12.42
N ALA A 86 7.96 -1.54 -12.50
CA ALA A 86 7.60 -0.25 -13.04
C ALA A 86 7.16 0.68 -11.91
N VAL A 87 7.75 1.87 -11.85
CA VAL A 87 7.50 2.87 -10.82
C VAL A 87 7.10 4.20 -11.44
N GLY A 88 6.24 4.93 -10.73
CA GLY A 88 5.77 6.26 -11.11
C GLY A 88 4.95 6.84 -9.98
N VAL A 89 4.78 8.16 -9.95
CA VAL A 89 4.00 8.83 -8.91
C VAL A 89 3.04 9.84 -9.50
N ASP A 90 1.87 9.93 -8.88
CA ASP A 90 0.86 10.96 -9.09
C ASP A 90 0.62 11.77 -7.81
N GLY A 91 -0.34 12.70 -7.84
CA GLY A 91 -0.65 13.54 -6.69
C GLY A 91 -1.08 12.74 -5.46
N ILE A 92 -1.83 11.63 -5.64
CA ILE A 92 -2.28 10.79 -4.53
C ILE A 92 -1.09 10.03 -3.94
N SER A 93 -0.25 9.42 -4.78
CA SER A 93 0.94 8.67 -4.35
C SER A 93 1.92 9.55 -3.56
N VAL A 94 2.17 10.78 -4.03
CA VAL A 94 3.10 11.72 -3.37
C VAL A 94 2.61 12.08 -1.97
N VAL A 95 1.31 12.40 -1.81
CA VAL A 95 0.73 12.71 -0.50
C VAL A 95 0.79 11.50 0.42
N MET A 96 0.51 10.31 -0.09
CA MET A 96 0.56 9.07 0.70
C MET A 96 1.99 8.68 1.10
N LEU A 97 2.99 8.92 0.26
CA LEU A 97 4.40 8.72 0.58
C LEU A 97 4.88 9.69 1.67
N LEU A 98 4.47 10.95 1.59
CA LEU A 98 4.77 11.95 2.62
C LEU A 98 4.15 11.56 3.97
N LEU A 99 2.86 11.23 3.97
CA LEU A 99 2.15 10.79 5.17
C LEU A 99 2.79 9.55 5.78
N SER A 100 3.13 8.55 4.94
CA SER A 100 3.79 7.31 5.39
C SER A 100 5.12 7.59 6.06
N SER A 101 5.92 8.50 5.48
CA SER A 101 7.24 8.87 6.02
C SER A 101 7.12 9.56 7.38
N ILE A 102 6.16 10.48 7.53
CA ILE A 102 5.89 11.16 8.80
C ILE A 102 5.45 10.14 9.86
N ILE A 103 4.57 9.19 9.49
CA ILE A 103 4.06 8.18 10.43
C ILE A 103 5.17 7.19 10.83
N VAL A 104 6.03 6.77 9.92
CA VAL A 104 7.17 5.90 10.24
C VAL A 104 8.15 6.62 11.18
N PHE A 105 8.42 7.89 10.92
CA PHE A 105 9.27 8.71 11.77
C PHE A 105 8.67 8.87 13.17
N THR A 106 7.44 9.32 13.30
CA THR A 106 6.76 9.49 14.59
C THR A 106 6.53 8.17 15.31
N GLY A 107 6.21 7.10 14.58
CA GLY A 107 6.07 5.74 15.10
C GLY A 107 7.36 5.19 15.72
N THR A 108 8.52 5.57 15.17
CA THR A 108 9.82 5.23 15.76
C THR A 108 9.96 5.80 17.17
N PHE A 109 9.57 7.05 17.39
CA PHE A 109 9.60 7.68 18.72
C PHE A 109 8.50 7.14 19.64
N ALA A 110 7.30 6.87 19.12
CA ALA A 110 6.22 6.28 19.90
C ALA A 110 6.62 4.89 20.49
N SER A 111 7.47 4.15 19.77
CA SER A 111 7.98 2.84 20.22
C SER A 111 9.36 2.90 20.90
N TRP A 112 9.86 4.08 21.27
CA TRP A 112 11.21 4.26 21.80
C TRP A 112 11.54 3.43 23.02
N LYS A 113 10.56 3.25 23.92
CA LYS A 113 10.71 2.52 25.17
C LYS A 113 10.16 1.09 25.13
N LEU A 114 9.77 0.59 23.95
CA LEU A 114 9.15 -0.71 23.80
C LEU A 114 10.11 -1.84 24.22
N LYS A 115 9.62 -2.77 25.03
CA LYS A 115 10.28 -4.01 25.47
C LYS A 115 9.24 -5.13 25.54
N PRO A 116 9.62 -6.41 25.41
CA PRO A 116 10.93 -6.96 25.02
C PRO A 116 11.14 -6.96 23.49
N LEU A 117 12.29 -7.46 23.05
CA LEU A 117 12.61 -7.69 21.62
C LEU A 117 12.50 -6.44 20.75
N THR A 118 13.11 -5.34 21.21
CA THR A 118 13.06 -4.03 20.52
C THR A 118 13.61 -4.11 19.08
N LYS A 119 14.66 -4.92 18.84
CA LYS A 119 15.27 -5.08 17.53
C LYS A 119 14.32 -5.76 16.54
N GLU A 120 13.72 -6.86 16.97
CA GLU A 120 12.77 -7.64 16.16
C GLU A 120 11.53 -6.82 15.83
N PHE A 121 11.03 -6.02 16.78
CA PHE A 121 9.94 -5.10 16.55
C PHE A 121 10.25 -4.12 15.40
N PHE A 122 11.40 -3.46 15.45
CA PHE A 122 11.78 -2.51 14.42
C PHE A 122 12.11 -3.16 13.07
N LEU A 123 12.59 -4.42 13.06
CA LEU A 123 12.72 -5.19 11.82
C LEU A 123 11.37 -5.38 11.13
N TRP A 124 10.37 -5.86 11.85
CA TRP A 124 9.03 -6.07 11.30
C TRP A 124 8.33 -4.77 10.96
N PHE A 125 8.51 -3.73 11.76
CA PHE A 125 7.97 -2.39 11.50
C PHE A 125 8.57 -1.77 10.23
N THR A 126 9.88 -1.94 10.00
CA THR A 126 10.55 -1.49 8.77
C THR A 126 10.12 -2.30 7.56
N LEU A 127 9.97 -3.62 7.69
CA LEU A 127 9.48 -4.47 6.60
C LEU A 127 8.05 -4.10 6.20
N LEU A 128 7.17 -3.86 7.19
CA LEU A 128 5.82 -3.36 6.94
C LEU A 128 5.84 -2.04 6.14
N SER A 129 6.67 -1.08 6.57
CA SER A 129 6.78 0.20 5.87
C SER A 129 7.37 0.06 4.45
N THR A 130 8.27 -0.91 4.22
CA THR A 130 8.80 -1.21 2.88
C THR A 130 7.69 -1.63 1.92
N GLY A 131 6.81 -2.53 2.36
CA GLY A 131 5.64 -2.94 1.58
C GLY A 131 4.73 -1.77 1.24
N VAL A 132 4.49 -0.88 2.20
CA VAL A 132 3.67 0.32 2.01
C VAL A 132 4.29 1.27 0.98
N TYR A 133 5.58 1.59 1.10
CA TYR A 133 6.26 2.47 0.13
C TYR A 133 6.26 1.85 -1.26
N GLY A 134 6.61 0.57 -1.36
CA GLY A 134 6.61 -0.15 -2.64
C GLY A 134 5.25 -0.12 -3.32
N PHE A 135 4.16 -0.30 -2.57
CA PHE A 135 2.80 -0.25 -3.10
C PHE A 135 2.45 1.11 -3.73
N PHE A 136 2.81 2.22 -3.08
CA PHE A 136 2.45 3.55 -3.58
C PHE A 136 3.30 4.03 -4.76
N ILE A 137 4.51 3.51 -4.94
CA ILE A 137 5.36 3.90 -6.09
C ILE A 137 5.18 3.01 -7.31
N THR A 138 4.62 1.80 -7.15
CA THR A 138 4.53 0.82 -8.23
C THR A 138 3.32 1.07 -9.11
N ILE A 139 3.53 0.98 -10.43
CA ILE A 139 2.50 1.08 -11.49
C ILE A 139 2.34 -0.23 -12.29
N ASP A 140 2.85 -1.33 -11.77
CA ASP A 140 2.67 -2.69 -12.31
C ASP A 140 1.77 -3.49 -11.37
N LEU A 141 0.76 -4.17 -11.92
CA LEU A 141 -0.28 -4.87 -11.16
C LEU A 141 0.30 -5.95 -10.22
N PHE A 142 1.21 -6.77 -10.74
CA PHE A 142 1.78 -7.87 -9.96
C PHE A 142 2.74 -7.36 -8.89
N SER A 143 3.61 -6.43 -9.23
CA SER A 143 4.55 -5.83 -8.28
C SER A 143 3.82 -5.09 -7.16
N MET A 144 2.72 -4.40 -7.49
CA MET A 144 1.86 -3.74 -6.51
C MET A 144 1.22 -4.75 -5.54
N PHE A 145 0.70 -5.86 -6.06
CA PHE A 145 0.16 -6.95 -5.24
C PHE A 145 1.24 -7.57 -4.34
N MET A 146 2.44 -7.80 -4.85
CA MET A 146 3.56 -8.31 -4.06
C MET A 146 3.93 -7.40 -2.88
N PHE A 147 4.00 -6.09 -3.09
CA PHE A 147 4.28 -5.15 -1.99
C PHE A 147 3.16 -5.13 -0.95
N TYR A 148 1.91 -5.31 -1.36
CA TYR A 148 0.79 -5.49 -0.44
C TYR A 148 0.97 -6.73 0.44
N GLU A 149 1.31 -7.88 -0.14
CA GLU A 149 1.54 -9.12 0.61
C GLU A 149 2.75 -9.00 1.56
N VAL A 150 3.81 -8.31 1.14
CA VAL A 150 4.97 -8.04 2.01
C VAL A 150 4.58 -7.23 3.25
N ALA A 151 3.59 -6.32 3.14
CA ALA A 151 3.10 -5.56 4.29
C ALA A 151 2.23 -6.41 5.25
N LEU A 152 1.56 -7.44 4.75
CA LEU A 152 0.58 -8.21 5.52
C LEU A 152 1.24 -9.12 6.58
N ILE A 153 2.32 -9.80 6.23
CA ILE A 153 3.02 -10.73 7.14
C ILE A 153 3.54 -10.04 8.41
N PRO A 154 4.26 -8.91 8.34
CA PRO A 154 4.71 -8.20 9.52
C PRO A 154 3.58 -7.77 10.44
N MET A 155 2.41 -7.45 9.88
CA MET A 155 1.25 -6.99 10.63
C MET A 155 0.76 -8.05 11.62
N TYR A 156 0.70 -9.32 11.17
CA TYR A 156 0.36 -10.45 12.03
C TYR A 156 1.30 -10.56 13.23
N LEU A 157 2.62 -10.49 12.98
CA LEU A 157 3.64 -10.63 14.00
C LEU A 157 3.67 -9.46 14.97
N LEU A 158 3.55 -8.23 14.44
CA LEU A 158 3.55 -7.02 15.27
C LEU A 158 2.37 -6.98 16.25
N ILE A 159 1.18 -7.38 15.83
CA ILE A 159 0.00 -7.43 16.70
C ILE A 159 0.06 -8.66 17.62
N GLY A 160 0.36 -9.82 17.07
CA GLY A 160 0.34 -11.09 17.82
C GLY A 160 1.37 -11.14 18.92
N TYR A 161 2.54 -10.55 18.73
CA TYR A 161 3.63 -10.60 19.73
C TYR A 161 3.60 -9.39 20.67
N TRP A 162 3.59 -8.17 20.15
CA TRP A 162 3.68 -6.94 20.95
C TRP A 162 2.33 -6.28 21.27
N GLY A 163 1.24 -6.85 20.79
CA GLY A 163 -0.11 -6.38 21.09
C GLY A 163 -0.54 -6.60 22.53
N SER A 164 -1.68 -6.06 22.89
CA SER A 164 -2.30 -6.16 24.22
C SER A 164 -3.66 -6.86 24.17
N GLY A 165 -4.16 -7.29 25.33
CA GLY A 165 -5.46 -7.96 25.41
C GLY A 165 -5.54 -9.29 24.65
N LYS A 166 -6.60 -9.48 23.86
CA LYS A 166 -6.80 -10.70 23.05
C LYS A 166 -6.02 -10.64 21.74
N LYS A 167 -4.74 -10.33 21.81
CA LYS A 167 -3.84 -10.04 20.67
C LYS A 167 -3.74 -11.18 19.65
N GLU A 168 -3.70 -12.44 20.10
CA GLU A 168 -3.61 -13.60 19.19
C GLU A 168 -4.88 -13.73 18.32
N TYR A 169 -6.04 -13.57 18.93
CA TYR A 169 -7.31 -13.56 18.21
C TYR A 169 -7.39 -12.38 17.24
N ALA A 170 -6.95 -11.19 17.68
CA ALA A 170 -6.93 -9.99 16.87
C ALA A 170 -6.02 -10.14 15.63
N ALA A 171 -4.80 -10.64 15.83
CA ALA A 171 -3.84 -10.88 14.75
C ALA A 171 -4.36 -11.93 13.76
N MET A 172 -4.90 -13.05 14.25
CA MET A 172 -5.44 -14.10 13.41
C MET A 172 -6.64 -13.62 12.60
N LYS A 173 -7.61 -12.94 13.24
CA LYS A 173 -8.80 -12.42 12.57
C LYS A 173 -8.44 -11.40 11.49
N LEU A 174 -7.55 -10.45 11.79
CA LEU A 174 -7.05 -9.47 10.84
C LEU A 174 -6.42 -10.15 9.64
N THR A 175 -5.47 -11.07 9.87
CA THR A 175 -4.74 -11.72 8.79
C THR A 175 -5.65 -12.56 7.91
N LEU A 176 -6.53 -13.38 8.48
CA LEU A 176 -7.46 -14.20 7.70
C LEU A 176 -8.41 -13.35 6.83
N MET A 177 -8.89 -12.22 7.38
CA MET A 177 -9.74 -11.30 6.61
C MET A 177 -8.97 -10.65 5.47
N LEU A 178 -7.74 -10.16 5.72
CA LEU A 178 -6.92 -9.54 4.69
C LEU A 178 -6.47 -10.55 3.63
N MET A 179 -6.12 -11.79 4.01
CA MET A 179 -5.82 -12.87 3.05
C MET A 179 -7.04 -13.23 2.19
N GLY A 180 -8.25 -13.24 2.77
CA GLY A 180 -9.47 -13.40 1.99
C GLY A 180 -9.66 -12.27 0.97
N GLY A 181 -9.36 -11.03 1.37
CA GLY A 181 -9.34 -9.87 0.47
C GLY A 181 -8.28 -9.99 -0.63
N SER A 182 -7.06 -10.42 -0.28
CA SER A 182 -5.98 -10.58 -1.27
C SER A 182 -6.27 -11.68 -2.29
N ALA A 183 -6.95 -12.75 -1.90
CA ALA A 183 -7.42 -13.77 -2.83
C ALA A 183 -8.41 -13.22 -3.87
N LEU A 184 -9.28 -12.30 -3.47
CA LEU A 184 -10.16 -11.60 -4.43
C LEU A 184 -9.37 -10.65 -5.32
N ILE A 185 -8.40 -9.92 -4.77
CA ILE A 185 -7.55 -9.02 -5.54
C ILE A 185 -6.81 -9.80 -6.62
N ILE A 186 -6.08 -10.87 -6.28
CA ILE A 186 -5.28 -11.62 -7.26
C ILE A 186 -6.15 -12.21 -8.37
N LEU A 187 -7.35 -12.71 -8.06
CA LEU A 187 -8.30 -13.17 -9.06
C LEU A 187 -8.69 -12.05 -10.03
N GLY A 188 -8.99 -10.86 -9.50
CA GLY A 188 -9.31 -9.69 -10.30
C GLY A 188 -8.13 -9.23 -11.17
N LEU A 189 -6.91 -9.15 -10.61
CA LEU A 189 -5.71 -8.72 -11.35
C LEU A 189 -5.34 -9.70 -12.47
N VAL A 190 -5.37 -10.98 -12.18
CA VAL A 190 -5.13 -12.04 -13.20
C VAL A 190 -6.20 -11.98 -14.27
N GLY A 191 -7.47 -11.78 -13.90
CA GLY A 191 -8.55 -11.56 -14.86
C GLY A 191 -8.30 -10.34 -15.76
N ILE A 192 -7.96 -9.19 -15.19
CA ILE A 192 -7.61 -7.98 -15.94
C ILE A 192 -6.50 -8.27 -16.94
N TYR A 193 -5.40 -8.91 -16.51
CA TYR A 193 -4.29 -9.26 -17.36
C TYR A 193 -4.69 -10.12 -18.55
N PHE A 194 -5.40 -11.23 -18.31
CA PHE A 194 -5.78 -12.15 -19.38
C PHE A 194 -6.79 -11.54 -20.36
N PHE A 195 -7.80 -10.84 -19.87
CA PHE A 195 -8.81 -10.22 -20.73
C PHE A 195 -8.32 -8.98 -21.46
N ASN A 196 -7.20 -8.36 -21.02
CA ASN A 196 -6.51 -7.32 -21.79
C ASN A 196 -5.56 -7.89 -22.87
N GLY A 197 -5.58 -9.21 -23.12
CA GLY A 197 -4.74 -9.85 -24.14
C GLY A 197 -3.39 -10.37 -23.64
N ALA A 198 -3.14 -10.36 -22.33
CA ALA A 198 -1.93 -10.86 -21.66
C ALA A 198 -0.61 -10.23 -22.19
N THR A 199 -0.66 -8.95 -22.60
CA THR A 199 0.47 -8.23 -23.21
C THR A 199 1.31 -7.48 -22.18
N THR A 200 0.67 -6.90 -21.17
CA THR A 200 1.34 -6.05 -20.16
C THR A 200 0.65 -6.13 -18.81
N MET A 201 1.43 -5.92 -17.74
CA MET A 201 0.93 -5.72 -16.37
C MET A 201 0.97 -4.24 -15.94
N ASN A 202 1.40 -3.34 -16.84
CA ASN A 202 1.49 -1.91 -16.53
C ASN A 202 0.09 -1.28 -16.53
N ILE A 203 -0.27 -0.66 -15.41
CA ILE A 203 -1.59 -0.04 -15.19
C ILE A 203 -1.91 1.02 -16.25
N LEU A 204 -0.93 1.85 -16.64
CA LEU A 204 -1.13 2.90 -17.63
C LEU A 204 -1.38 2.34 -19.03
N GLU A 205 -0.60 1.34 -19.42
CA GLU A 205 -0.75 0.68 -20.73
C GLU A 205 -2.11 -0.01 -20.84
N ILE A 206 -2.52 -0.76 -19.80
CA ILE A 206 -3.84 -1.41 -19.76
C ILE A 206 -4.98 -0.39 -19.86
N ALA A 207 -4.87 0.73 -19.14
CA ALA A 207 -5.89 1.79 -19.18
C ALA A 207 -6.00 2.46 -20.56
N HIS A 208 -4.87 2.67 -21.24
CA HIS A 208 -4.85 3.25 -22.58
C HIS A 208 -5.35 2.28 -23.66
N GLU A 209 -5.02 1.00 -23.55
CA GLU A 209 -5.51 -0.04 -24.48
C GLU A 209 -7.00 -0.27 -24.33
N ASN A 210 -7.51 -0.30 -23.11
CA ASN A 210 -8.92 -0.49 -22.74
C ASN A 210 -9.63 -1.62 -23.52
N ASN A 211 -8.96 -2.76 -23.68
CA ASN A 211 -9.44 -3.89 -24.48
C ASN A 211 -10.45 -4.78 -23.75
N ILE A 212 -10.74 -4.50 -22.46
CA ILE A 212 -11.58 -5.36 -21.62
C ILE A 212 -13.07 -5.12 -21.93
N PRO A 213 -13.83 -6.13 -22.42
CA PRO A 213 -15.25 -5.99 -22.71
C PRO A 213 -16.08 -5.60 -21.47
N ALA A 214 -17.14 -4.79 -21.64
CA ALA A 214 -17.98 -4.28 -20.55
C ALA A 214 -18.57 -5.39 -19.65
N ASN A 215 -19.03 -6.50 -20.25
CA ASN A 215 -19.54 -7.64 -19.50
C ASN A 215 -18.49 -8.29 -18.60
N VAL A 216 -17.23 -8.32 -19.03
CA VAL A 216 -16.11 -8.82 -18.23
C VAL A 216 -15.72 -7.84 -17.16
N GLN A 217 -15.71 -6.52 -17.47
CA GLN A 217 -15.47 -5.49 -16.45
C GLN A 217 -16.48 -5.60 -15.30
N ASN A 218 -17.77 -5.84 -15.59
CA ASN A 218 -18.82 -5.99 -14.58
C ASN A 218 -18.62 -7.23 -13.68
N ILE A 219 -17.90 -8.25 -14.15
CA ILE A 219 -17.55 -9.43 -13.35
C ILE A 219 -16.30 -9.15 -12.52
N LEU A 220 -15.26 -8.54 -13.09
CA LEU A 220 -13.98 -8.34 -12.43
C LEU A 220 -14.00 -7.21 -11.39
N PHE A 221 -14.79 -6.16 -11.62
CA PHE A 221 -14.87 -5.00 -10.75
C PHE A 221 -15.22 -5.35 -9.30
N PRO A 222 -16.26 -6.16 -9.00
CA PRO A 222 -16.56 -6.58 -7.63
C PRO A 222 -15.40 -7.30 -6.94
N PHE A 223 -14.67 -8.17 -7.64
CA PHE A 223 -13.52 -8.87 -7.05
C PHE A 223 -12.43 -7.89 -6.61
N VAL A 224 -12.08 -6.94 -7.48
CA VAL A 224 -11.04 -5.94 -7.18
C VAL A 224 -11.53 -4.97 -6.10
N PHE A 225 -12.74 -4.42 -6.27
CA PHE A 225 -13.27 -3.40 -5.36
C PHE A 225 -13.51 -3.96 -3.95
N ILE A 226 -14.13 -5.14 -3.83
CA ILE A 226 -14.35 -5.79 -2.52
C ILE A 226 -13.02 -6.22 -1.92
N GLY A 227 -12.10 -6.78 -2.72
CA GLY A 227 -10.79 -7.19 -2.24
C GLY A 227 -10.00 -6.05 -1.58
N PHE A 228 -9.89 -4.91 -2.26
CA PHE A 228 -9.30 -3.70 -1.69
C PHE A 228 -10.19 -3.07 -0.61
N GLY A 229 -11.51 -3.19 -0.73
CA GLY A 229 -12.47 -2.77 0.28
C GLY A 229 -12.31 -3.51 1.61
N VAL A 230 -11.99 -4.80 1.59
CA VAL A 230 -11.64 -5.57 2.80
C VAL A 230 -10.45 -4.93 3.52
N LEU A 231 -9.40 -4.57 2.77
CA LEU A 231 -8.24 -3.87 3.31
C LEU A 231 -8.59 -2.47 3.84
N GLY A 232 -9.49 -1.77 3.17
CA GLY A 232 -10.03 -0.47 3.59
C GLY A 232 -11.08 -0.55 4.72
N ALA A 233 -11.35 -1.75 5.25
CA ALA A 233 -12.39 -2.02 6.24
C ALA A 233 -13.81 -1.59 5.80
N LEU A 234 -14.16 -1.88 4.55
CA LEU A 234 -15.50 -1.66 4.00
C LEU A 234 -16.53 -2.57 4.65
N PHE A 235 -17.72 -2.06 4.97
CA PHE A 235 -18.83 -2.89 5.42
C PHE A 235 -19.24 -3.91 4.33
N PRO A 236 -19.52 -5.18 4.68
CA PRO A 236 -19.58 -5.79 6.02
C PRO A 236 -18.24 -6.37 6.51
N PHE A 237 -17.14 -6.23 5.77
CA PHE A 237 -15.84 -6.85 6.05
C PHE A 237 -14.96 -6.05 7.03
N HIS A 238 -15.50 -5.05 7.73
CA HIS A 238 -14.79 -4.12 8.61
C HIS A 238 -14.47 -4.66 10.01
N THR A 239 -15.08 -5.79 10.41
CA THR A 239 -15.07 -6.26 11.81
C THR A 239 -13.69 -6.62 12.39
N TRP A 240 -12.69 -6.80 11.54
CA TRP A 240 -11.31 -7.03 11.93
C TRP A 240 -10.61 -5.74 12.42
N SER A 241 -11.00 -4.58 11.86
CA SER A 241 -10.32 -3.30 12.07
C SER A 241 -10.42 -2.79 13.52
N PRO A 242 -11.60 -2.68 14.17
CA PRO A 242 -11.68 -2.23 15.57
C PRO A 242 -10.90 -3.15 16.53
N ILE A 243 -10.96 -4.46 16.30
CA ILE A 243 -10.28 -5.46 17.15
C ILE A 243 -8.77 -5.38 16.94
N GLY A 244 -8.32 -5.30 15.67
CA GLY A 244 -6.92 -5.16 15.31
C GLY A 244 -6.29 -3.90 15.90
N HIS A 245 -6.96 -2.74 15.77
CA HIS A 245 -6.50 -1.48 16.32
C HIS A 245 -6.47 -1.46 17.84
N GLY A 246 -7.50 -2.00 18.49
CA GLY A 246 -7.58 -2.06 19.95
C GLY A 246 -6.50 -2.91 20.60
N CYS A 247 -5.98 -3.92 19.89
CA CYS A 247 -4.93 -4.79 20.40
C CYS A 247 -3.52 -4.38 19.95
N ALA A 248 -3.37 -3.62 18.86
CA ALA A 248 -2.08 -3.26 18.29
C ALA A 248 -1.28 -2.30 19.18
N PRO A 249 0.07 -2.38 19.17
CA PRO A 249 0.92 -1.33 19.74
C PRO A 249 0.64 0.03 19.07
N THR A 250 0.80 1.13 19.81
CA THR A 250 0.44 2.48 19.34
C THR A 250 1.06 2.82 17.98
N SER A 251 2.36 2.59 17.78
CA SER A 251 3.03 2.88 16.50
C SER A 251 2.53 2.03 15.35
N VAL A 252 2.21 0.75 15.61
CA VAL A 252 1.62 -0.17 14.62
C VAL A 252 0.21 0.28 14.27
N SER A 253 -0.60 0.66 15.27
CA SER A 253 -1.94 1.20 15.05
C SER A 253 -1.91 2.51 14.25
N MET A 254 -0.92 3.41 14.52
CA MET A 254 -0.71 4.63 13.73
C MET A 254 -0.44 4.32 12.25
N LEU A 255 0.49 3.39 11.97
CA LEU A 255 0.83 3.01 10.59
C LEU A 255 -0.34 2.29 9.91
N HIS A 256 -1.05 1.45 10.65
CA HIS A 256 -2.21 0.72 10.16
C HIS A 256 -3.35 1.67 9.78
N ALA A 257 -3.83 2.48 10.72
CA ALA A 257 -4.92 3.42 10.48
C ALA A 257 -4.53 4.55 9.51
N GLY A 258 -3.31 5.09 9.66
CA GLY A 258 -2.86 6.23 8.88
C GLY A 258 -2.53 5.90 7.43
N VAL A 259 -2.05 4.70 7.15
CA VAL A 259 -1.50 4.36 5.84
C VAL A 259 -2.04 3.03 5.29
N LEU A 260 -1.94 1.92 6.03
CA LEU A 260 -2.23 0.60 5.49
C LEU A 260 -3.68 0.48 4.98
N MET A 261 -4.65 0.96 5.74
CA MET A 261 -6.05 0.98 5.30
C MET A 261 -6.26 1.84 4.06
N LYS A 262 -5.43 2.88 3.84
CA LYS A 262 -5.49 3.74 2.66
C LYS A 262 -4.95 3.06 1.40
N LEU A 263 -4.14 1.99 1.52
CA LEU A 263 -3.83 1.12 0.37
C LEU A 263 -5.11 0.55 -0.24
N GLY A 264 -6.10 0.20 0.59
CA GLY A 264 -7.42 -0.24 0.12
C GLY A 264 -8.12 0.81 -0.73
N GLY A 265 -8.24 2.04 -0.23
CA GLY A 265 -8.83 3.16 -0.98
C GLY A 265 -8.04 3.47 -2.26
N TYR A 266 -6.71 3.53 -2.16
CA TYR A 266 -5.84 3.76 -3.33
C TYR A 266 -6.02 2.67 -4.38
N GLY A 267 -6.06 1.39 -4.00
CA GLY A 267 -6.30 0.27 -4.91
C GLY A 267 -7.67 0.32 -5.58
N CYS A 268 -8.73 0.72 -4.84
CA CYS A 268 -10.05 0.95 -5.42
C CYS A 268 -10.01 2.03 -6.52
N PHE A 269 -9.35 3.17 -6.28
CA PHE A 269 -9.24 4.22 -7.28
C PHE A 269 -8.32 3.82 -8.44
N ARG A 270 -7.12 3.33 -8.12
CA ARG A 270 -6.05 3.09 -9.10
C ARG A 270 -6.27 1.84 -9.96
N ILE A 271 -6.94 0.83 -9.46
CA ILE A 271 -7.16 -0.42 -10.19
C ILE A 271 -8.64 -0.57 -10.55
N ALA A 272 -9.55 -0.61 -9.55
CA ALA A 272 -10.94 -0.92 -9.85
C ALA A 272 -11.58 0.16 -10.72
N MET A 273 -11.53 1.43 -10.31
CA MET A 273 -12.21 2.51 -11.04
C MET A 273 -11.45 2.95 -12.30
N TYR A 274 -10.13 2.96 -12.27
CA TYR A 274 -9.31 3.46 -13.37
C TYR A 274 -9.22 2.45 -14.52
N LEU A 275 -9.07 1.14 -14.24
CA LEU A 275 -8.96 0.10 -15.28
C LEU A 275 -10.31 -0.44 -15.76
N LEU A 276 -11.37 -0.31 -14.95
CA LEU A 276 -12.70 -0.85 -15.22
C LEU A 276 -13.78 0.25 -15.17
N PRO A 277 -13.65 1.32 -15.98
CA PRO A 277 -14.50 2.53 -15.85
C PRO A 277 -15.97 2.27 -16.20
N GLN A 278 -16.27 1.35 -17.11
CA GLN A 278 -17.66 1.02 -17.45
C GLN A 278 -18.34 0.32 -16.28
N ALA A 279 -17.70 -0.69 -15.69
CA ALA A 279 -18.22 -1.37 -14.52
C ALA A 279 -18.35 -0.42 -13.30
N ALA A 280 -17.42 0.52 -13.16
CA ALA A 280 -17.50 1.53 -12.11
C ALA A 280 -18.78 2.38 -12.23
N ASN A 281 -19.20 2.72 -13.45
CA ASN A 281 -20.46 3.43 -13.70
C ASN A 281 -21.68 2.55 -13.54
N ASP A 282 -21.69 1.36 -14.12
CA ASP A 282 -22.83 0.45 -14.11
C ASP A 282 -23.17 -0.02 -12.70
N LEU A 283 -22.14 -0.30 -11.88
CA LEU A 283 -22.28 -0.80 -10.52
C LEU A 283 -22.19 0.29 -9.45
N ALA A 284 -22.08 1.56 -9.84
CA ALA A 284 -21.90 2.70 -8.93
C ALA A 284 -22.92 2.71 -7.78
N TRP A 285 -24.19 2.43 -8.06
CA TRP A 285 -25.25 2.41 -7.07
C TRP A 285 -25.03 1.42 -5.93
N ILE A 286 -24.59 0.19 -6.27
CA ILE A 286 -24.36 -0.87 -5.29
C ILE A 286 -23.23 -0.45 -4.35
N PHE A 287 -22.12 0.01 -4.91
CA PHE A 287 -20.95 0.37 -4.12
C PHE A 287 -21.11 1.70 -3.38
N LEU A 288 -21.90 2.65 -3.93
CA LEU A 288 -22.28 3.86 -3.22
C LEU A 288 -23.12 3.56 -1.97
N ILE A 289 -24.10 2.68 -2.08
CA ILE A 289 -24.92 2.25 -0.93
C ILE A 289 -24.03 1.57 0.10
N LEU A 290 -23.15 0.65 -0.32
CA LEU A 290 -22.25 -0.09 0.56
C LEU A 290 -21.29 0.84 1.32
N THR A 291 -20.69 1.80 0.63
CA THR A 291 -19.79 2.79 1.24
C THR A 291 -20.55 3.75 2.15
N THR A 292 -21.77 4.16 1.78
CA THR A 292 -22.62 5.00 2.64
C THR A 292 -22.97 4.29 3.94
N ILE A 293 -23.37 3.01 3.87
CA ILE A 293 -23.60 2.20 5.07
C ILE A 293 -22.33 2.13 5.92
N SER A 294 -21.17 1.94 5.31
CA SER A 294 -19.89 1.89 6.02
C SER A 294 -19.59 3.18 6.78
N VAL A 295 -19.83 4.34 6.15
CA VAL A 295 -19.64 5.66 6.78
C VAL A 295 -20.60 5.88 7.93
N VAL A 296 -21.90 5.64 7.72
CA VAL A 296 -22.94 5.83 8.73
C VAL A 296 -22.73 4.90 9.92
N TYR A 297 -22.50 3.61 9.66
CA TYR A 297 -22.20 2.62 10.70
C TYR A 297 -20.96 3.00 11.51
N GLY A 298 -19.87 3.40 10.82
CA GLY A 298 -18.65 3.82 11.48
C GLY A 298 -18.84 5.05 12.36
N ALA A 299 -19.61 6.04 11.90
CA ALA A 299 -19.91 7.24 12.66
C ALA A 299 -20.71 6.93 13.93
N PHE A 300 -21.79 6.13 13.82
CA PHE A 300 -22.57 5.71 15.00
C PHE A 300 -21.73 4.89 15.98
N SER A 301 -20.90 3.98 15.50
CA SER A 301 -20.01 3.18 16.35
C SER A 301 -19.03 4.06 17.13
N ALA A 302 -18.48 5.10 16.49
CA ALA A 302 -17.57 6.04 17.14
C ALA A 302 -18.26 6.89 18.22
N CYS A 303 -19.56 7.20 18.06
CA CYS A 303 -20.30 7.97 19.06
C CYS A 303 -20.59 7.16 20.34
N VAL A 304 -20.54 5.83 20.30
CA VAL A 304 -20.84 4.94 21.42
C VAL A 304 -19.58 4.47 22.16
N GLN A 305 -18.40 4.64 21.58
CA GLN A 305 -17.12 4.31 22.20
C GLN A 305 -16.60 5.48 23.02
#